data_44837acd91b21bba3a28719c470d8be0
#
_entry.id   44837acd91b21bba3a28719c470d8be0
#
_cell.length_a   1.000
_cell.length_b   1.000
_cell.length_c   1.000
_cell.angle_alpha   90.00
_cell.angle_beta   90.00
_cell.angle_gamma   90.00
#
_symmetry.space_group_name_H-M   'P 1'
#
loop_
_entity.id
_entity.type
_entity.pdbx_description
1 polymer ?
#
loop_
_entity_poly.entity_id
_entity_poly.type
_entity_poly.pdbx_seq_one_letter_code
_entity_poly.pdbx_strand_id
1 'polypeptide(L)'
;MINETENKKDKLKATILFVDDEKNILSSLNRLFRPIIDNIITAESGAEALEILNTVTVDIVISDMRMPEMDGAEFLGLVAKKWPEAIRILLTGYADITSTINAINKGNIYRYISKPWEDNDIIISVRQALEQKFLKEERDRLLKLTSTQNEELKDLTTHLEEKVKARTEEVHQTMDQLEVTYESLKNNYETTIKVFSSIIDLREGKKSSDNTGATDLVSKLAKIADQSEDQIQQIYFAFLLRNIGRIGFTDDLNHKSFNNLDNEELNIVKQHPVIGQGILMSLDYLHDAANIIRSQYERYDGQGYPDALYDEDIPLGSRIIRLVSDYYGYQEGALTTKPLSIPDTRERIKRKRGMRYDPKLVDLFLEILDLNDSIKNEETKAQEVTIKSSELKPDMKLSRNLEIANGVVLLNKGQILNAKLIRAIHKMEITMKEKMNIHVLIKNGDV
;
A
#
# COMPACT_ATOMS: atom_id res chain seq x y z
N MET A 1 32.00 -65.88 7.83
CA MET A 1 31.27 -65.69 6.56
C MET A 1 31.37 -64.25 6.20
N ILE A 2 32.45 -63.93 5.47
CA ILE A 2 32.74 -62.57 4.96
C ILE A 2 32.18 -62.54 3.53
N ASN A 3 31.32 -61.56 3.27
CA ASN A 3 30.55 -61.38 2.04
C ASN A 3 31.44 -61.26 0.80
N GLU A 4 31.36 -62.25 -0.07
CA GLU A 4 31.79 -62.20 -1.47
C GLU A 4 30.77 -61.41 -2.33
N THR A 5 30.63 -60.16 -2.09
CA THR A 5 29.80 -59.25 -2.92
C THR A 5 30.51 -57.92 -3.17
N GLU A 6 31.81 -57.98 -3.51
CA GLU A 6 32.52 -56.79 -4.00
C GLU A 6 33.23 -57.13 -5.30
N ASN A 7 32.90 -56.39 -6.31
CA ASN A 7 33.61 -56.20 -7.60
C ASN A 7 32.87 -56.63 -8.89
N LYS A 8 31.60 -56.25 -9.04
CA LYS A 8 31.17 -55.84 -10.36
C LYS A 8 31.59 -54.36 -10.51
N LYS A 9 32.85 -54.11 -10.96
CA LYS A 9 33.21 -52.78 -11.47
C LYS A 9 32.17 -52.44 -12.55
N ASP A 10 31.37 -51.41 -12.34
CA ASP A 10 30.42 -50.95 -13.34
C ASP A 10 31.18 -50.64 -14.63
N LYS A 11 30.87 -51.42 -15.66
CA LYS A 11 31.44 -51.21 -16.97
C LYS A 11 31.01 -49.84 -17.49
N LEU A 12 31.90 -49.18 -18.21
CA LEU A 12 31.55 -47.95 -18.91
C LEU A 12 30.53 -48.28 -20.01
N LYS A 13 29.38 -47.59 -19.95
CA LYS A 13 28.32 -47.71 -20.98
C LYS A 13 28.77 -47.03 -22.25
N ALA A 14 29.59 -47.71 -23.02
CA ALA A 14 30.14 -47.23 -24.27
C ALA A 14 30.28 -48.38 -25.25
N THR A 15 30.27 -48.05 -26.55
CA THR A 15 30.52 -48.97 -27.63
C THR A 15 31.86 -48.62 -28.27
N ILE A 16 32.79 -49.61 -28.29
CA ILE A 16 34.10 -49.47 -28.95
C ILE A 16 34.15 -50.37 -30.16
N LEU A 17 34.67 -49.86 -31.27
CA LEU A 17 34.98 -50.60 -32.47
C LEU A 17 36.47 -50.66 -32.61
N PHE A 18 37.03 -51.91 -32.58
CA PHE A 18 38.43 -52.23 -32.93
C PHE A 18 38.51 -52.65 -34.35
N VAL A 19 39.47 -52.09 -35.09
CA VAL A 19 39.70 -52.41 -36.52
C VAL A 19 41.19 -52.76 -36.73
N ASP A 20 41.49 -54.02 -37.07
CA ASP A 20 42.86 -54.52 -37.30
C ASP A 20 42.78 -55.79 -38.16
N ASP A 21 43.62 -55.91 -39.14
CA ASP A 21 43.64 -57.12 -40.00
C ASP A 21 44.21 -58.35 -39.31
N GLU A 22 44.89 -58.20 -38.18
CA GLU A 22 45.40 -59.28 -37.35
C GLU A 22 44.38 -59.74 -36.28
N LYS A 23 43.75 -60.92 -36.48
CA LYS A 23 42.81 -61.52 -35.51
C LYS A 23 43.36 -61.63 -34.08
N ASN A 24 44.68 -61.86 -33.96
CA ASN A 24 45.35 -61.99 -32.66
C ASN A 24 45.32 -60.65 -31.89
N ILE A 25 45.46 -59.49 -32.57
CA ILE A 25 45.42 -58.18 -32.04
C ILE A 25 43.98 -57.86 -31.59
N LEU A 26 42.97 -58.07 -32.41
CA LEU A 26 41.55 -57.92 -32.07
C LEU A 26 41.18 -58.79 -30.88
N SER A 27 41.64 -60.04 -30.81
CA SER A 27 41.38 -60.91 -29.65
C SER A 27 42.02 -60.38 -28.36
N SER A 28 43.23 -59.82 -28.46
CA SER A 28 43.95 -59.22 -27.32
C SER A 28 43.26 -57.97 -26.81
N LEU A 29 42.85 -57.04 -27.68
CA LEU A 29 42.09 -55.81 -27.35
C LEU A 29 40.73 -56.18 -26.78
N ASN A 30 40.00 -57.10 -27.36
CA ASN A 30 38.71 -57.56 -26.84
C ASN A 30 38.84 -58.09 -25.40
N ARG A 31 39.84 -58.96 -25.14
CA ARG A 31 40.09 -59.52 -23.81
C ARG A 31 40.46 -58.42 -22.81
N LEU A 32 41.25 -57.43 -23.21
CA LEU A 32 41.70 -56.33 -22.38
C LEU A 32 40.51 -55.41 -21.97
N PHE A 33 39.62 -55.07 -22.90
CA PHE A 33 38.56 -54.14 -22.66
C PHE A 33 37.22 -54.76 -22.20
N ARG A 34 37.00 -56.05 -22.34
CA ARG A 34 35.80 -56.79 -21.94
C ARG A 34 35.37 -56.54 -20.47
N PRO A 35 36.33 -56.45 -19.50
CA PRO A 35 35.94 -56.12 -18.12
C PRO A 35 35.61 -54.64 -17.89
N ILE A 36 35.89 -53.73 -18.85
CA ILE A 36 35.87 -52.27 -18.68
C ILE A 36 34.72 -51.64 -19.46
N ILE A 37 34.43 -52.15 -20.64
CA ILE A 37 33.49 -51.60 -21.62
C ILE A 37 32.30 -52.53 -21.79
N ASP A 38 31.13 -51.94 -21.98
CA ASP A 38 29.87 -52.67 -22.06
C ASP A 38 29.73 -53.38 -23.44
N ASN A 39 30.04 -52.68 -24.53
CA ASN A 39 29.89 -53.20 -25.89
C ASN A 39 31.18 -53.06 -26.69
N ILE A 40 31.71 -54.17 -27.18
CA ILE A 40 32.90 -54.20 -27.97
C ILE A 40 32.60 -54.90 -29.30
N ILE A 41 32.96 -54.27 -30.40
CA ILE A 41 32.77 -54.72 -31.76
C ILE A 41 34.16 -54.78 -32.42
N THR A 42 34.37 -55.73 -33.23
CA THR A 42 35.64 -55.91 -33.97
C THR A 42 35.40 -56.05 -35.47
N ALA A 43 36.29 -55.51 -36.28
CA ALA A 43 36.30 -55.62 -37.73
C ALA A 43 37.70 -55.93 -38.22
N GLU A 44 37.82 -56.81 -39.26
CA GLU A 44 39.09 -57.24 -39.83
C GLU A 44 39.57 -56.33 -40.97
N SER A 45 38.74 -55.30 -41.34
CA SER A 45 39.12 -54.36 -42.39
C SER A 45 38.39 -53.02 -42.20
N GLY A 46 38.94 -51.97 -42.81
CA GLY A 46 38.26 -50.65 -42.83
C GLY A 46 36.91 -50.72 -43.56
N ALA A 47 36.74 -51.53 -44.58
CA ALA A 47 35.48 -51.71 -45.29
C ALA A 47 34.36 -52.29 -44.39
N GLU A 48 34.70 -53.41 -43.70
CA GLU A 48 33.77 -54.01 -42.70
C GLU A 48 33.42 -53.09 -41.59
N ALA A 49 34.37 -52.30 -41.07
CA ALA A 49 34.16 -51.33 -40.04
C ALA A 49 33.22 -50.24 -40.49
N LEU A 50 33.27 -49.78 -41.74
CA LEU A 50 32.33 -48.78 -42.29
C LEU A 50 30.88 -49.30 -42.38
N GLU A 51 30.72 -50.60 -42.72
CA GLU A 51 29.41 -51.26 -42.72
C GLU A 51 28.81 -51.32 -41.31
N ILE A 52 29.62 -51.67 -40.31
CA ILE A 52 29.21 -51.71 -38.90
C ILE A 52 28.80 -50.34 -38.43
N LEU A 53 29.55 -49.28 -38.74
CA LEU A 53 29.24 -47.87 -38.36
C LEU A 53 27.96 -47.37 -38.99
N ASN A 54 27.48 -47.91 -40.11
CA ASN A 54 26.20 -47.60 -40.70
C ASN A 54 25.01 -48.16 -39.91
N THR A 55 25.22 -49.19 -39.09
CA THR A 55 24.18 -49.93 -38.39
C THR A 55 24.21 -49.69 -36.84
N VAL A 56 25.38 -49.39 -36.27
CA VAL A 56 25.64 -49.32 -34.88
C VAL A 56 26.29 -47.97 -34.53
N THR A 57 25.77 -47.27 -33.50
CA THR A 57 26.42 -46.07 -32.96
C THR A 57 27.63 -46.49 -32.13
N VAL A 58 28.79 -45.96 -32.48
CA VAL A 58 30.06 -46.28 -31.81
C VAL A 58 30.61 -45.02 -31.14
N ASP A 59 31.08 -45.14 -29.90
CA ASP A 59 31.64 -44.02 -29.13
C ASP A 59 33.12 -43.82 -29.45
N ILE A 60 33.88 -44.91 -29.59
CA ILE A 60 35.29 -44.86 -29.93
C ILE A 60 35.58 -45.87 -31.06
N VAL A 61 36.31 -45.41 -32.02
CA VAL A 61 36.92 -46.29 -33.08
C VAL A 61 38.43 -46.31 -32.86
N ILE A 62 38.95 -47.47 -32.72
CA ILE A 62 40.41 -47.72 -32.59
C ILE A 62 40.84 -48.55 -33.79
N SER A 63 41.68 -47.99 -34.67
CA SER A 63 42.09 -48.63 -35.92
C SER A 63 43.60 -48.83 -35.97
N ASP A 64 44.04 -49.97 -36.50
CA ASP A 64 45.41 -50.09 -36.93
C ASP A 64 45.71 -49.13 -38.09
N MET A 65 46.96 -48.71 -38.18
CA MET A 65 47.48 -47.88 -39.26
C MET A 65 47.62 -48.59 -40.56
N ARG A 66 48.17 -49.84 -40.54
CA ARG A 66 48.48 -50.59 -41.71
C ARG A 66 47.49 -51.74 -41.92
N MET A 67 46.54 -51.55 -42.80
CA MET A 67 45.59 -52.56 -43.20
C MET A 67 45.59 -52.72 -44.71
N PRO A 68 45.32 -53.96 -45.26
CA PRO A 68 45.13 -54.13 -46.68
C PRO A 68 43.98 -53.27 -47.24
N GLU A 69 44.09 -52.85 -48.50
CA GLU A 69 43.09 -52.09 -49.28
C GLU A 69 42.85 -50.68 -48.83
N MET A 70 42.64 -50.45 -47.53
CA MET A 70 42.39 -49.15 -46.93
C MET A 70 43.19 -49.01 -45.64
N ASP A 71 44.11 -48.06 -45.60
CA ASP A 71 44.85 -47.77 -44.35
C ASP A 71 44.02 -47.13 -43.27
N GLY A 72 44.49 -47.19 -41.98
CA GLY A 72 43.77 -46.69 -40.83
C GLY A 72 43.60 -45.19 -40.88
N ALA A 73 44.49 -44.42 -41.49
CA ALA A 73 44.39 -42.99 -41.64
C ALA A 73 43.28 -42.61 -42.61
N GLU A 74 43.18 -43.30 -43.75
CA GLU A 74 42.11 -43.13 -44.72
C GLU A 74 40.75 -43.51 -44.11
N PHE A 75 40.67 -44.64 -43.43
CA PHE A 75 39.49 -45.13 -42.73
C PHE A 75 38.99 -44.10 -41.66
N LEU A 76 39.87 -43.70 -40.74
CA LEU A 76 39.51 -42.74 -39.70
C LEU A 76 39.17 -41.37 -40.26
N GLY A 77 39.74 -40.98 -41.42
CA GLY A 77 39.34 -39.78 -42.16
C GLY A 77 37.91 -39.85 -42.69
N LEU A 78 37.45 -41.03 -43.14
CA LEU A 78 36.05 -41.25 -43.53
C LEU A 78 35.12 -41.25 -42.30
N VAL A 79 35.56 -41.88 -41.20
CA VAL A 79 34.81 -41.81 -39.91
C VAL A 79 34.64 -40.39 -39.43
N ALA A 80 35.69 -39.54 -39.48
CA ALA A 80 35.62 -38.16 -39.08
C ALA A 80 34.56 -37.36 -39.85
N LYS A 81 34.38 -37.67 -41.16
CA LYS A 81 33.41 -36.98 -42.02
C LYS A 81 31.97 -37.47 -41.79
N LYS A 82 31.77 -38.76 -41.63
CA LYS A 82 30.41 -39.35 -41.54
C LYS A 82 29.90 -39.52 -40.12
N TRP A 83 30.76 -39.75 -39.14
CA TRP A 83 30.45 -39.96 -37.73
C TRP A 83 31.38 -39.10 -36.84
N PRO A 84 31.26 -37.77 -36.90
CA PRO A 84 32.17 -36.84 -36.22
C PRO A 84 32.18 -37.00 -34.70
N GLU A 85 31.11 -37.49 -34.11
CA GLU A 85 30.98 -37.70 -32.66
C GLU A 85 31.71 -38.96 -32.16
N ALA A 86 32.08 -39.89 -33.04
CA ALA A 86 32.91 -41.04 -32.68
C ALA A 86 34.35 -40.58 -32.44
N ILE A 87 34.91 -40.89 -31.28
CA ILE A 87 36.31 -40.60 -31.01
C ILE A 87 37.19 -41.56 -31.79
N ARG A 88 38.27 -41.07 -32.39
CA ARG A 88 39.16 -41.79 -33.28
C ARG A 88 40.53 -41.90 -32.64
N ILE A 89 40.98 -43.16 -32.43
CA ILE A 89 42.30 -43.47 -31.93
C ILE A 89 43.02 -44.37 -32.99
N LEU A 90 44.27 -44.08 -33.28
CA LEU A 90 45.10 -44.80 -34.24
C LEU A 90 46.13 -45.60 -33.49
N LEU A 91 46.25 -46.88 -33.85
CA LEU A 91 47.36 -47.76 -33.45
C LEU A 91 48.46 -47.74 -34.54
N THR A 92 49.70 -47.52 -34.17
CA THR A 92 50.78 -47.33 -35.15
C THR A 92 52.10 -48.02 -34.72
N GLY A 93 52.87 -48.54 -35.66
CA GLY A 93 54.23 -49.07 -35.41
C GLY A 93 55.29 -47.96 -35.35
N TYR A 94 56.43 -48.26 -34.78
CA TYR A 94 57.57 -47.32 -34.62
C TYR A 94 58.09 -46.70 -35.94
N ALA A 95 57.85 -47.31 -37.08
CA ALA A 95 58.37 -46.86 -38.38
C ALA A 95 57.49 -45.82 -39.09
N ASP A 96 56.30 -45.55 -38.58
CA ASP A 96 55.25 -44.76 -39.30
C ASP A 96 55.03 -43.36 -38.84
N ILE A 97 55.95 -42.78 -38.06
CA ILE A 97 55.78 -41.45 -37.40
C ILE A 97 55.47 -40.31 -38.37
N THR A 98 56.09 -40.29 -39.55
CA THR A 98 55.90 -39.28 -40.60
C THR A 98 54.53 -39.38 -41.27
N SER A 99 54.01 -40.58 -41.49
CA SER A 99 52.67 -40.84 -42.02
C SER A 99 51.61 -40.56 -40.97
N THR A 100 51.90 -40.75 -39.68
CA THR A 100 51.03 -40.49 -38.52
C THR A 100 50.74 -39.03 -38.38
N ILE A 101 51.72 -38.11 -38.60
CA ILE A 101 51.50 -36.65 -38.53
C ILE A 101 50.49 -36.21 -39.60
N ASN A 102 50.56 -36.75 -40.82
CA ASN A 102 49.57 -36.41 -41.85
C ASN A 102 48.20 -37.03 -41.57
N ALA A 103 48.11 -38.14 -40.91
CA ALA A 103 46.90 -38.81 -40.50
C ALA A 103 46.20 -38.03 -39.35
N ILE A 104 46.95 -37.50 -38.37
CA ILE A 104 46.45 -36.66 -37.29
C ILE A 104 45.77 -35.40 -37.87
N ASN A 105 46.41 -34.74 -38.84
CA ASN A 105 45.92 -33.53 -39.43
C ASN A 105 44.69 -33.73 -40.36
N LYS A 106 44.60 -34.84 -41.09
CA LYS A 106 43.49 -35.14 -42.00
C LYS A 106 42.31 -35.86 -41.34
N GLY A 107 42.57 -36.72 -40.34
CA GLY A 107 41.56 -37.56 -39.72
C GLY A 107 40.96 -37.06 -38.43
N ASN A 108 41.38 -35.89 -37.95
CA ASN A 108 40.95 -35.35 -36.67
C ASN A 108 41.04 -36.43 -35.56
N ILE A 109 42.20 -37.10 -35.51
CA ILE A 109 42.47 -38.19 -34.59
C ILE A 109 42.68 -37.66 -33.19
N TYR A 110 42.00 -38.24 -32.20
CA TYR A 110 42.09 -37.82 -30.80
C TYR A 110 43.48 -38.15 -30.21
N ARG A 111 43.98 -39.36 -30.49
CA ARG A 111 45.28 -39.80 -30.01
C ARG A 111 45.79 -40.93 -30.90
N TYR A 112 47.10 -41.06 -30.98
CA TYR A 112 47.74 -42.24 -31.49
C TYR A 112 48.39 -43.04 -30.34
N ILE A 113 48.50 -44.36 -30.50
CA ILE A 113 49.14 -45.28 -29.56
C ILE A 113 50.13 -46.18 -30.35
N SER A 114 51.36 -46.20 -29.86
CA SER A 114 52.43 -47.03 -30.54
C SER A 114 52.34 -48.53 -30.21
N LYS A 115 52.52 -49.36 -31.23
CA LYS A 115 52.67 -50.79 -31.05
C LYS A 115 54.18 -51.13 -30.84
N PRO A 116 54.57 -51.98 -29.87
CA PRO A 116 53.71 -52.62 -28.86
C PRO A 116 53.30 -51.61 -27.80
N TRP A 117 52.05 -51.70 -27.33
CA TRP A 117 51.48 -50.80 -26.25
C TRP A 117 51.63 -51.52 -24.90
N GLU A 118 51.58 -50.69 -23.85
CA GLU A 118 51.33 -51.17 -22.51
C GLU A 118 49.81 -51.14 -22.20
N ASP A 119 49.29 -52.23 -21.62
CA ASP A 119 47.84 -52.38 -21.36
C ASP A 119 47.26 -51.23 -20.58
N ASN A 120 47.99 -50.70 -19.60
CA ASN A 120 47.53 -49.56 -18.81
C ASN A 120 47.41 -48.24 -19.62
N ASP A 121 48.32 -48.01 -20.56
CA ASP A 121 48.39 -46.81 -21.38
C ASP A 121 47.16 -46.68 -22.31
N ILE A 122 46.84 -47.80 -22.97
CA ILE A 122 45.70 -47.87 -23.90
C ILE A 122 44.39 -47.76 -23.11
N ILE A 123 44.26 -48.39 -21.93
CA ILE A 123 43.08 -48.25 -21.05
C ILE A 123 42.87 -46.83 -20.58
N ILE A 124 43.96 -46.19 -20.10
CA ILE A 124 43.88 -44.78 -19.65
C ILE A 124 43.47 -43.88 -20.81
N SER A 125 44.07 -44.08 -22.00
CA SER A 125 43.74 -43.27 -23.18
C SER A 125 42.26 -43.37 -23.59
N VAL A 126 41.73 -44.57 -23.59
CA VAL A 126 40.31 -44.84 -23.91
C VAL A 126 39.38 -44.25 -22.84
N ARG A 127 39.72 -44.41 -21.55
CA ARG A 127 38.92 -43.82 -20.46
C ARG A 127 38.87 -42.31 -20.56
N GLN A 128 40.00 -41.64 -20.75
CA GLN A 128 40.08 -40.18 -20.91
C GLN A 128 39.28 -39.71 -22.11
N ALA A 129 39.35 -40.43 -23.23
CA ALA A 129 38.59 -40.13 -24.44
C ALA A 129 37.07 -40.19 -24.20
N LEU A 130 36.58 -41.26 -23.55
CA LEU A 130 35.17 -41.43 -23.21
C LEU A 130 34.70 -40.38 -22.20
N GLU A 131 35.48 -40.12 -21.16
CA GLU A 131 35.15 -39.12 -20.16
C GLU A 131 34.99 -37.74 -20.80
N GLN A 132 35.92 -37.35 -21.68
CA GLN A 132 35.84 -36.08 -22.40
C GLN A 132 34.60 -35.99 -23.30
N LYS A 133 34.23 -37.09 -23.98
CA LYS A 133 33.02 -37.17 -24.80
C LYS A 133 31.77 -36.98 -23.95
N PHE A 134 31.63 -37.76 -22.87
CA PHE A 134 30.45 -37.70 -22.00
C PHE A 134 30.31 -36.34 -21.30
N LEU A 135 31.42 -35.75 -20.87
CA LEU A 135 31.40 -34.40 -20.32
C LEU A 135 30.93 -33.33 -21.33
N LYS A 136 31.36 -33.46 -22.60
CA LYS A 136 30.93 -32.57 -23.67
C LYS A 136 29.43 -32.74 -23.93
N GLU A 137 28.96 -33.99 -24.07
CA GLU A 137 27.53 -34.27 -24.30
C GLU A 137 26.64 -33.75 -23.15
N GLU A 138 27.03 -33.97 -21.89
CA GLU A 138 26.29 -33.48 -20.73
C GLU A 138 26.32 -31.96 -20.61
N ARG A 139 27.48 -31.34 -20.91
CA ARG A 139 27.58 -29.88 -20.98
C ARG A 139 26.59 -29.29 -22.01
N ASP A 140 26.57 -29.86 -23.21
CA ASP A 140 25.74 -29.38 -24.31
C ASP A 140 24.23 -29.59 -23.99
N ARG A 141 23.91 -30.70 -23.33
CA ARG A 141 22.57 -30.99 -22.80
C ARG A 141 22.14 -29.95 -21.73
N LEU A 142 23.02 -29.70 -20.76
CA LEU A 142 22.75 -28.74 -19.69
C LEU A 142 22.63 -27.33 -20.24
N LEU A 143 23.45 -26.91 -21.18
CA LEU A 143 23.36 -25.61 -21.83
C LEU A 143 22.01 -25.42 -22.53
N LYS A 144 21.56 -26.45 -23.26
CA LYS A 144 20.24 -26.41 -23.92
C LYS A 144 19.10 -26.30 -22.91
N LEU A 145 19.15 -27.11 -21.85
CA LEU A 145 18.14 -27.06 -20.78
C LEU A 145 18.10 -25.69 -20.09
N THR A 146 19.28 -25.16 -19.75
CA THR A 146 19.41 -23.85 -19.11
C THR A 146 18.85 -22.70 -20.00
N SER A 147 19.11 -22.78 -21.31
CA SER A 147 18.56 -21.81 -22.26
C SER A 147 17.04 -21.83 -22.27
N THR A 148 16.44 -23.02 -22.37
CA THR A 148 14.97 -23.15 -22.34
C THR A 148 14.37 -22.63 -21.03
N GLN A 149 14.99 -23.02 -19.90
CA GLN A 149 14.51 -22.54 -18.59
C GLN A 149 14.63 -21.01 -18.43
N ASN A 150 15.69 -20.40 -18.97
CA ASN A 150 15.85 -18.95 -18.95
C ASN A 150 14.79 -18.24 -19.80
N GLU A 151 14.41 -18.78 -20.95
CA GLU A 151 13.33 -18.25 -21.77
C GLU A 151 11.98 -18.31 -21.01
N GLU A 152 11.65 -19.48 -20.43
CA GLU A 152 10.43 -19.66 -19.64
C GLU A 152 10.39 -18.72 -18.43
N LEU A 153 11.53 -18.56 -17.72
CA LEU A 153 11.63 -17.63 -16.59
C LEU A 153 11.42 -16.18 -17.02
N LYS A 154 11.97 -15.79 -18.15
CA LYS A 154 11.82 -14.43 -18.69
C LYS A 154 10.35 -14.13 -19.03
N ASP A 155 9.68 -15.05 -19.70
CA ASP A 155 8.27 -14.91 -20.06
C ASP A 155 7.39 -14.85 -18.81
N LEU A 156 7.65 -15.72 -17.83
CA LEU A 156 6.94 -15.72 -16.55
C LEU A 156 7.15 -14.41 -15.78
N THR A 157 8.39 -13.91 -15.75
CA THR A 157 8.72 -12.63 -15.08
C THR A 157 7.98 -11.47 -15.72
N THR A 158 7.99 -11.38 -17.06
CA THR A 158 7.26 -10.33 -17.78
C THR A 158 5.77 -10.39 -17.49
N HIS A 159 5.18 -11.59 -17.53
CA HIS A 159 3.75 -11.77 -17.23
C HIS A 159 3.40 -11.40 -15.78
N LEU A 160 4.29 -11.75 -14.82
CA LEU A 160 4.10 -11.36 -13.41
C LEU A 160 4.19 -9.85 -13.21
N GLU A 161 5.14 -9.17 -13.85
CA GLU A 161 5.27 -7.72 -13.80
C GLU A 161 4.02 -7.01 -14.33
N GLU A 162 3.49 -7.45 -15.47
CA GLU A 162 2.23 -6.92 -16.01
C GLU A 162 1.06 -7.14 -15.06
N LYS A 163 0.94 -8.32 -14.47
CA LYS A 163 -0.11 -8.66 -13.52
C LYS A 163 0.00 -7.85 -12.23
N VAL A 164 1.22 -7.66 -11.70
CA VAL A 164 1.47 -6.81 -10.52
C VAL A 164 1.07 -5.37 -10.83
N LYS A 165 1.48 -4.84 -11.99
CA LYS A 165 1.12 -3.48 -12.41
C LYS A 165 -0.40 -3.29 -12.50
N ALA A 166 -1.10 -4.22 -13.16
CA ALA A 166 -2.56 -4.16 -13.28
C ALA A 166 -3.27 -4.24 -11.92
N ARG A 167 -2.79 -5.12 -11.03
CA ARG A 167 -3.36 -5.22 -9.69
C ARG A 167 -3.07 -3.99 -8.82
N THR A 168 -1.89 -3.41 -8.95
CA THR A 168 -1.55 -2.17 -8.24
C THR A 168 -2.47 -1.02 -8.66
N GLU A 169 -2.74 -0.90 -9.96
CA GLU A 169 -3.66 0.11 -10.49
C GLU A 169 -5.10 -0.11 -9.99
N GLU A 170 -5.59 -1.37 -10.01
CA GLU A 170 -6.91 -1.74 -9.48
C GLU A 170 -7.04 -1.38 -7.98
N VAL A 171 -5.98 -1.65 -7.18
CA VAL A 171 -5.96 -1.30 -5.75
C VAL A 171 -6.02 0.21 -5.56
N HIS A 172 -5.23 0.99 -6.33
CA HIS A 172 -5.28 2.45 -6.23
C HIS A 172 -6.67 3.00 -6.56
N GLN A 173 -7.28 2.57 -7.67
CA GLN A 173 -8.63 2.99 -8.02
C GLN A 173 -9.66 2.63 -6.96
N THR A 174 -9.53 1.44 -6.35
CA THR A 174 -10.42 1.01 -5.26
C THR A 174 -10.23 1.86 -4.01
N MET A 175 -8.99 2.24 -3.67
CA MET A 175 -8.68 3.12 -2.55
C MET A 175 -9.26 4.53 -2.77
N ASP A 176 -9.09 5.10 -3.96
CA ASP A 176 -9.65 6.41 -4.32
C ASP A 176 -11.19 6.40 -4.21
N GLN A 177 -11.84 5.34 -4.71
CA GLN A 177 -13.29 5.19 -4.59
C GLN A 177 -13.75 5.03 -3.13
N LEU A 178 -12.98 4.29 -2.33
CA LEU A 178 -13.27 4.11 -0.90
C LEU A 178 -13.17 5.44 -0.16
N GLU A 179 -12.14 6.24 -0.42
CA GLU A 179 -11.96 7.56 0.17
C GLU A 179 -13.13 8.50 -0.15
N VAL A 180 -13.52 8.59 -1.42
CA VAL A 180 -14.67 9.40 -1.85
C VAL A 180 -15.97 8.90 -1.18
N THR A 181 -16.16 7.59 -1.09
CA THR A 181 -17.34 7.00 -0.46
C THR A 181 -17.36 7.26 1.03
N TYR A 182 -16.23 7.13 1.70
CA TYR A 182 -16.09 7.42 3.12
C TYR A 182 -16.40 8.90 3.45
N GLU A 183 -15.83 9.83 2.67
CA GLU A 183 -16.13 11.25 2.82
C GLU A 183 -17.61 11.58 2.57
N SER A 184 -18.21 10.97 1.56
CA SER A 184 -19.65 11.13 1.29
C SER A 184 -20.52 10.60 2.44
N LEU A 185 -20.16 9.43 2.99
CA LEU A 185 -20.86 8.84 4.13
C LEU A 185 -20.75 9.73 5.37
N LYS A 186 -19.54 10.23 5.68
CA LYS A 186 -19.29 11.15 6.78
C LYS A 186 -20.15 12.43 6.66
N ASN A 187 -20.18 13.04 5.48
CA ASN A 187 -20.99 14.21 5.20
C ASN A 187 -22.51 13.94 5.33
N ASN A 188 -22.96 12.78 4.91
CA ASN A 188 -24.36 12.38 5.05
C ASN A 188 -24.74 12.20 6.53
N TYR A 189 -23.90 11.57 7.34
CA TYR A 189 -24.11 11.46 8.78
C TYR A 189 -24.19 12.85 9.44
N GLU A 190 -23.23 13.72 9.15
CA GLU A 190 -23.21 15.07 9.70
C GLU A 190 -24.49 15.85 9.33
N THR A 191 -24.90 15.78 8.07
CA THR A 191 -26.12 16.42 7.58
C THR A 191 -27.37 15.85 8.28
N THR A 192 -27.44 14.55 8.45
CA THR A 192 -28.55 13.88 9.16
C THR A 192 -28.64 14.36 10.61
N ILE A 193 -27.51 14.44 11.31
CA ILE A 193 -27.45 14.93 12.69
C ILE A 193 -27.89 16.40 12.78
N LYS A 194 -27.50 17.25 11.83
CA LYS A 194 -27.96 18.66 11.76
C LYS A 194 -29.48 18.75 11.55
N VAL A 195 -30.05 17.85 10.73
CA VAL A 195 -31.51 17.79 10.57
C VAL A 195 -32.19 17.39 11.88
N PHE A 196 -31.68 16.37 12.58
CA PHE A 196 -32.22 16.00 13.89
C PHE A 196 -32.08 17.15 14.93
N SER A 197 -30.94 17.84 14.97
CA SER A 197 -30.76 19.03 15.80
C SER A 197 -31.83 20.08 15.48
N SER A 198 -32.10 20.35 14.21
CA SER A 198 -33.13 21.31 13.80
C SER A 198 -34.54 20.88 14.23
N ILE A 199 -34.85 19.58 14.21
CA ILE A 199 -36.13 19.06 14.73
C ILE A 199 -36.24 19.26 16.25
N ILE A 200 -35.15 19.03 17.00
CA ILE A 200 -35.07 19.25 18.43
C ILE A 200 -35.29 20.74 18.76
N ASP A 201 -34.60 21.65 18.03
CA ASP A 201 -34.72 23.09 18.20
C ASP A 201 -36.15 23.56 17.92
N LEU A 202 -36.79 23.06 16.86
CA LEU A 202 -38.21 23.35 16.56
C LEU A 202 -39.13 22.89 17.69
N ARG A 203 -38.88 21.74 18.27
CA ARG A 203 -39.64 21.19 19.40
C ARG A 203 -39.50 22.05 20.67
N GLU A 204 -38.33 22.67 20.86
CA GLU A 204 -38.03 23.54 21.97
C GLU A 204 -38.50 25.02 21.72
N GLY A 205 -39.04 25.31 20.54
CA GLY A 205 -39.42 26.67 20.16
C GLY A 205 -38.25 27.61 19.88
N LYS A 206 -37.05 27.08 19.67
CA LYS A 206 -35.82 27.83 19.35
C LYS A 206 -35.65 28.02 17.85
N LYS A 207 -35.05 29.13 17.45
CA LYS A 207 -34.67 29.35 16.06
C LYS A 207 -33.33 28.64 15.79
N SER A 208 -33.29 27.80 14.76
CA SER A 208 -32.11 27.04 14.37
C SER A 208 -30.84 27.87 14.07
N SER A 209 -30.99 29.20 13.86
CA SER A 209 -29.85 30.10 13.60
C SER A 209 -29.00 30.43 14.83
N ASP A 210 -29.46 30.12 16.02
CA ASP A 210 -28.83 30.59 17.28
C ASP A 210 -27.65 29.65 17.70
N ASN A 211 -27.52 28.50 17.08
CA ASN A 211 -26.53 27.48 17.46
C ASN A 211 -25.16 27.60 16.77
N THR A 212 -25.03 28.38 15.68
CA THR A 212 -23.77 28.43 14.90
C THR A 212 -22.55 28.93 15.67
N GLY A 213 -22.72 29.94 16.49
CA GLY A 213 -21.64 30.45 17.37
C GLY A 213 -21.27 29.47 18.48
N ALA A 214 -22.25 28.76 19.00
CA ALA A 214 -22.03 27.78 20.07
C ALA A 214 -21.29 26.51 19.58
N THR A 215 -21.65 25.99 18.42
CA THR A 215 -20.98 24.84 17.82
C THR A 215 -19.53 25.13 17.46
N ASP A 216 -19.23 26.32 16.91
CA ASP A 216 -17.87 26.78 16.65
C ASP A 216 -17.03 26.85 17.93
N LEU A 217 -17.64 27.40 19.00
CA LEU A 217 -16.99 27.53 20.30
C LEU A 217 -16.69 26.15 20.95
N VAL A 218 -17.61 25.20 20.83
CA VAL A 218 -17.41 23.80 21.29
C VAL A 218 -16.23 23.15 20.56
N SER A 219 -16.20 23.26 19.24
CA SER A 219 -15.13 22.65 18.42
C SER A 219 -13.77 23.29 18.70
N LYS A 220 -13.71 24.64 18.85
CA LYS A 220 -12.49 25.35 19.22
C LYS A 220 -11.98 24.95 20.60
N LEU A 221 -12.86 24.87 21.59
CA LEU A 221 -12.50 24.49 22.95
C LEU A 221 -12.01 23.06 23.02
N ALA A 222 -12.66 22.13 22.31
CA ALA A 222 -12.22 20.73 22.21
C ALA A 222 -10.84 20.60 21.54
N LYS A 223 -10.57 21.37 20.50
CA LYS A 223 -9.29 21.40 19.81
C LYS A 223 -8.15 21.92 20.69
N ILE A 224 -8.39 23.01 21.43
CA ILE A 224 -7.38 23.56 22.35
C ILE A 224 -7.20 22.66 23.58
N ALA A 225 -8.21 21.88 23.95
CA ALA A 225 -8.13 20.84 24.97
C ALA A 225 -7.50 19.52 24.46
N ASP A 226 -6.78 19.55 23.32
CA ASP A 226 -5.97 18.47 22.72
C ASP A 226 -6.77 17.20 22.40
N GLN A 227 -7.99 17.35 21.91
CA GLN A 227 -8.81 16.23 21.45
C GLN A 227 -8.51 15.89 19.99
N SER A 228 -8.55 14.58 19.64
CA SER A 228 -8.44 14.12 18.26
C SER A 228 -9.62 14.60 17.40
N GLU A 229 -9.47 14.62 16.07
CA GLU A 229 -10.55 15.04 15.17
C GLU A 229 -11.84 14.20 15.37
N ASP A 230 -11.71 12.90 15.63
CA ASP A 230 -12.86 12.04 15.91
C ASP A 230 -13.53 12.38 17.23
N GLN A 231 -12.77 12.66 18.28
CA GLN A 231 -13.29 13.11 19.56
C GLN A 231 -13.98 14.48 19.43
N ILE A 232 -13.38 15.41 18.70
CA ILE A 232 -13.99 16.72 18.41
C ILE A 232 -15.33 16.54 17.72
N GLN A 233 -15.40 15.62 16.74
CA GLN A 233 -16.64 15.31 16.04
C GLN A 233 -17.72 14.72 16.96
N GLN A 234 -17.35 13.79 17.85
CA GLN A 234 -18.28 13.23 18.83
C GLN A 234 -18.80 14.29 19.82
N ILE A 235 -17.95 15.20 20.29
CA ILE A 235 -18.33 16.32 21.14
C ILE A 235 -19.28 17.26 20.39
N TYR A 236 -19.00 17.57 19.13
CA TYR A 236 -19.86 18.36 18.26
C TYR A 236 -21.24 17.73 18.08
N PHE A 237 -21.32 16.41 17.82
CA PHE A 237 -22.59 15.69 17.71
C PHE A 237 -23.34 15.64 19.03
N ALA A 238 -22.63 15.40 20.14
CA ALA A 238 -23.22 15.45 21.45
C ALA A 238 -23.83 16.83 21.76
N PHE A 239 -23.16 17.90 21.36
CA PHE A 239 -23.69 19.25 21.52
C PHE A 239 -24.96 19.49 20.70
N LEU A 240 -25.01 19.07 19.45
CA LEU A 240 -26.18 19.19 18.59
C LEU A 240 -27.38 18.37 19.11
N LEU A 241 -27.12 17.19 19.63
CA LEU A 241 -28.15 16.24 20.06
C LEU A 241 -28.41 16.27 21.58
N ARG A 242 -27.81 17.24 22.33
CA ARG A 242 -27.84 17.28 23.79
C ARG A 242 -29.23 17.25 24.40
N ASN A 243 -30.24 17.72 23.68
CA ASN A 243 -31.64 17.81 24.14
C ASN A 243 -32.54 16.71 23.53
N ILE A 244 -31.98 15.72 22.81
CA ILE A 244 -32.77 14.66 22.16
C ILE A 244 -33.69 13.91 23.14
N GLY A 245 -33.26 13.72 24.37
CA GLY A 245 -34.07 13.07 25.42
C GLY A 245 -35.31 13.86 25.86
N ARG A 246 -35.44 15.11 25.44
CA ARG A 246 -36.62 15.98 25.74
C ARG A 246 -37.71 15.89 24.67
N ILE A 247 -37.48 15.19 23.55
CA ILE A 247 -38.48 15.11 22.46
C ILE A 247 -39.81 14.56 22.96
N GLY A 248 -39.78 13.60 23.88
CA GLY A 248 -40.98 13.00 24.47
C GLY A 248 -41.70 13.80 25.53
N PHE A 249 -41.18 14.97 25.92
CA PHE A 249 -41.84 15.81 26.94
C PHE A 249 -43.09 16.49 26.38
N THR A 250 -44.04 16.79 27.29
CA THR A 250 -45.20 17.60 26.95
C THR A 250 -44.78 19.05 26.63
N ASP A 251 -45.59 19.77 25.89
CA ASP A 251 -45.31 21.17 25.52
C ASP A 251 -45.16 22.05 26.74
N ASP A 252 -46.02 21.86 27.76
CA ASP A 252 -45.95 22.58 29.01
C ASP A 252 -44.61 22.38 29.71
N LEU A 253 -44.12 21.15 29.79
CA LEU A 253 -42.86 20.85 30.43
C LEU A 253 -41.65 21.37 29.66
N ASN A 254 -41.69 21.35 28.32
CA ASN A 254 -40.62 21.87 27.47
C ASN A 254 -40.46 23.41 27.57
N HIS A 255 -41.58 24.15 27.77
CA HIS A 255 -41.56 25.63 27.82
C HIS A 255 -41.43 26.18 29.25
N LYS A 256 -41.58 25.33 30.27
CA LYS A 256 -41.41 25.79 31.67
C LYS A 256 -39.94 26.09 31.95
N SER A 257 -39.69 27.27 32.58
CA SER A 257 -38.36 27.57 33.10
C SER A 257 -38.02 26.59 34.25
N PHE A 258 -36.75 26.18 34.31
CA PHE A 258 -36.26 25.28 35.36
C PHE A 258 -36.60 25.69 36.79
N ASN A 259 -36.67 27.02 37.05
CA ASN A 259 -37.00 27.56 38.34
C ASN A 259 -38.52 27.48 38.71
N ASN A 260 -39.35 27.12 37.73
CA ASN A 260 -40.81 27.03 37.90
C ASN A 260 -41.31 25.58 37.88
N LEU A 261 -40.38 24.60 37.84
CA LEU A 261 -40.72 23.19 37.90
C LEU A 261 -41.01 22.76 39.33
N ASP A 262 -42.06 21.96 39.51
CA ASP A 262 -42.27 21.28 40.78
C ASP A 262 -41.30 20.05 40.93
N ASN A 263 -41.37 19.36 42.07
CA ASN A 263 -40.45 18.26 42.36
C ASN A 263 -40.63 17.07 41.41
N GLU A 264 -41.85 16.76 40.96
CA GLU A 264 -42.13 15.65 40.03
C GLU A 264 -41.65 16.01 38.64
N GLU A 265 -41.95 17.19 38.14
CA GLU A 265 -41.50 17.74 36.88
C GLU A 265 -39.96 17.83 36.82
N LEU A 266 -39.34 18.25 37.92
CA LEU A 266 -37.87 18.31 38.03
C LEU A 266 -37.23 16.92 37.91
N ASN A 267 -37.84 15.91 38.54
CA ASN A 267 -37.34 14.52 38.41
C ASN A 267 -37.46 13.99 36.97
N ILE A 268 -38.57 14.30 36.27
CA ILE A 268 -38.73 13.94 34.86
C ILE A 268 -37.67 14.66 34.02
N VAL A 269 -37.48 15.95 34.20
CA VAL A 269 -36.49 16.73 33.45
C VAL A 269 -35.07 16.22 33.70
N LYS A 270 -34.73 15.81 34.92
CA LYS A 270 -33.40 15.25 35.24
C LYS A 270 -33.10 13.90 34.56
N GLN A 271 -34.12 13.19 34.08
CA GLN A 271 -33.93 11.92 33.35
C GLN A 271 -33.56 12.09 31.87
N HIS A 272 -33.76 13.28 31.28
CA HIS A 272 -33.56 13.45 29.85
C HIS A 272 -32.12 13.11 29.35
N PRO A 273 -31.02 13.29 30.12
CA PRO A 273 -29.71 12.89 29.67
C PRO A 273 -29.60 11.36 29.51
N VAL A 274 -30.21 10.61 30.46
CA VAL A 274 -30.24 9.13 30.40
C VAL A 274 -31.13 8.66 29.25
N ILE A 275 -32.26 9.29 29.03
CA ILE A 275 -33.15 9.01 27.89
C ILE A 275 -32.39 9.29 26.57
N GLY A 276 -31.72 10.45 26.50
CA GLY A 276 -30.93 10.84 25.32
C GLY A 276 -29.82 9.85 25.01
N GLN A 277 -29.08 9.36 26.02
CA GLN A 277 -28.12 8.29 25.86
C GLN A 277 -28.80 7.03 25.31
N GLY A 278 -29.91 6.60 25.91
CA GLY A 278 -30.63 5.37 25.49
C GLY A 278 -31.09 5.42 24.03
N ILE A 279 -31.55 6.57 23.55
CA ILE A 279 -31.96 6.76 22.14
C ILE A 279 -30.75 6.57 21.19
N LEU A 280 -29.59 7.07 21.57
CA LEU A 280 -28.40 7.08 20.69
C LEU A 280 -27.54 5.82 20.81
N MET A 281 -27.67 5.05 21.88
CA MET A 281 -26.87 3.83 22.12
C MET A 281 -27.02 2.74 21.05
N SER A 282 -28.11 2.76 20.29
CA SER A 282 -28.32 1.82 19.16
C SER A 282 -27.53 2.19 17.90
N LEU A 283 -26.88 3.35 17.91
CA LEU A 283 -26.09 3.87 16.79
C LEU A 283 -24.60 3.83 17.17
N ASP A 284 -23.88 2.80 16.71
CA ASP A 284 -22.45 2.59 17.04
C ASP A 284 -21.62 3.85 16.85
N TYR A 285 -21.89 4.59 15.79
CA TYR A 285 -21.18 5.83 15.44
C TYR A 285 -21.41 6.99 16.44
N LEU A 286 -22.46 6.95 17.26
CA LEU A 286 -22.81 7.98 18.24
C LEU A 286 -22.63 7.52 19.70
N HIS A 287 -21.96 6.41 19.92
CA HIS A 287 -21.79 5.83 21.26
C HIS A 287 -21.08 6.79 22.23
N ASP A 288 -19.99 7.41 21.77
CA ASP A 288 -19.24 8.39 22.56
C ASP A 288 -20.05 9.67 22.78
N ALA A 289 -20.75 10.14 21.75
CA ALA A 289 -21.67 11.27 21.88
C ALA A 289 -22.79 10.99 22.90
N ALA A 290 -23.34 9.76 22.90
CA ALA A 290 -24.35 9.33 23.87
C ALA A 290 -23.84 9.37 25.32
N ASN A 291 -22.61 8.92 25.56
CA ASN A 291 -21.96 8.96 26.86
C ASN A 291 -21.70 10.42 27.31
N ILE A 292 -21.28 11.28 26.39
CA ILE A 292 -21.14 12.72 26.66
C ILE A 292 -22.47 13.35 27.05
N ILE A 293 -23.56 13.02 26.34
CA ILE A 293 -24.93 13.52 26.64
C ILE A 293 -25.40 13.06 28.02
N ARG A 294 -25.13 11.82 28.41
CA ARG A 294 -25.50 11.32 29.75
C ARG A 294 -24.97 12.23 30.85
N SER A 295 -23.67 12.56 30.75
CA SER A 295 -22.95 13.28 31.81
C SER A 295 -22.97 14.81 31.66
N GLN A 296 -23.77 15.37 30.73
CA GLN A 296 -23.76 16.81 30.41
C GLN A 296 -24.20 17.70 31.56
N TYR A 297 -24.90 17.16 32.55
CA TYR A 297 -25.35 17.91 33.73
C TYR A 297 -24.57 17.58 35.01
N GLU A 298 -23.51 16.79 34.87
CA GLU A 298 -22.57 16.63 35.97
C GLU A 298 -21.87 17.93 36.31
N ARG A 299 -21.45 18.07 37.55
CA ARG A 299 -20.75 19.22 38.07
C ARG A 299 -19.38 18.83 38.55
N TYR A 300 -18.41 19.68 38.35
CA TYR A 300 -17.03 19.44 38.73
C TYR A 300 -16.85 19.10 40.21
N ASP A 301 -17.73 19.65 41.08
CA ASP A 301 -17.80 19.43 42.53
C ASP A 301 -18.60 18.16 42.93
N GLY A 302 -19.04 17.32 42.00
CA GLY A 302 -19.81 16.11 42.27
C GLY A 302 -21.27 16.29 42.65
N GLN A 303 -21.80 17.52 42.60
CA GLN A 303 -23.20 17.82 42.92
C GLN A 303 -24.12 17.83 41.68
N GLY A 304 -23.67 17.14 40.63
CA GLY A 304 -24.39 17.01 39.36
C GLY A 304 -25.35 15.81 39.33
N TYR A 305 -25.82 15.48 38.15
CA TYR A 305 -26.65 14.31 37.86
C TYR A 305 -26.41 13.80 36.41
N PRO A 306 -26.69 12.54 36.08
CA PRO A 306 -27.41 11.53 36.88
C PRO A 306 -26.54 10.72 37.83
N ASP A 307 -25.22 10.64 37.60
CA ASP A 307 -24.33 9.67 38.26
C ASP A 307 -23.49 10.30 39.39
N ALA A 308 -23.61 11.61 39.63
CA ALA A 308 -22.84 12.38 40.59
C ALA A 308 -21.31 12.23 40.42
N LEU A 309 -20.87 12.19 39.17
CA LEU A 309 -19.45 12.17 38.82
C LEU A 309 -18.78 13.50 39.22
N TYR A 310 -17.50 13.45 39.58
CA TYR A 310 -16.79 14.65 39.98
C TYR A 310 -15.42 14.73 39.28
N ASP A 311 -14.86 15.93 39.17
CA ASP A 311 -13.54 16.21 38.64
C ASP A 311 -13.34 15.62 37.22
N GLU A 312 -12.24 14.94 37.00
CA GLU A 312 -11.86 14.35 35.71
C GLU A 312 -12.61 13.04 35.39
N ASP A 313 -13.35 12.46 36.34
CA ASP A 313 -14.28 11.34 36.08
C ASP A 313 -15.41 11.75 35.12
N ILE A 314 -15.74 13.04 35.05
CA ILE A 314 -16.70 13.57 34.07
C ILE A 314 -16.05 13.57 32.68
N PRO A 315 -16.63 12.93 31.65
CA PRO A 315 -16.09 12.96 30.30
C PRO A 315 -15.78 14.41 29.85
N LEU A 316 -14.62 14.64 29.26
CA LEU A 316 -14.19 15.97 28.86
C LEU A 316 -15.21 16.67 27.94
N GLY A 317 -15.79 15.91 26.98
CA GLY A 317 -16.86 16.42 26.12
C GLY A 317 -18.05 16.95 26.90
N SER A 318 -18.47 16.28 27.99
CA SER A 318 -19.55 16.69 28.85
C SER A 318 -19.23 18.01 29.59
N ARG A 319 -17.98 18.16 30.09
CA ARG A 319 -17.48 19.38 30.71
C ARG A 319 -17.48 20.56 29.73
N ILE A 320 -17.08 20.29 28.45
CA ILE A 320 -17.07 21.31 27.39
C ILE A 320 -18.49 21.75 27.05
N ILE A 321 -19.40 20.81 26.72
CA ILE A 321 -20.76 21.17 26.31
C ILE A 321 -21.52 21.82 27.44
N ARG A 322 -21.25 21.44 28.70
CA ARG A 322 -21.83 22.10 29.87
C ARG A 322 -21.45 23.58 29.94
N LEU A 323 -20.16 23.88 29.82
CA LEU A 323 -19.63 25.24 29.89
C LEU A 323 -20.20 26.14 28.79
N VAL A 324 -20.17 25.63 27.52
CA VAL A 324 -20.67 26.39 26.37
C VAL A 324 -22.20 26.57 26.43
N SER A 325 -22.95 25.52 26.79
CA SER A 325 -24.42 25.59 26.92
C SER A 325 -24.85 26.59 27.98
N ASP A 326 -24.18 26.60 29.13
CA ASP A 326 -24.49 27.53 30.20
C ASP A 326 -24.11 28.98 29.84
N TYR A 327 -23.02 29.20 29.09
CA TYR A 327 -22.61 30.50 28.58
C TYR A 327 -23.73 31.16 27.73
N TYR A 328 -24.27 30.41 26.77
CA TYR A 328 -25.38 30.91 25.96
C TYR A 328 -26.70 30.96 26.77
N GLY A 329 -26.95 29.97 27.61
CA GLY A 329 -28.15 29.95 28.46
C GLY A 329 -28.23 31.12 29.44
N TYR A 330 -27.11 31.67 29.91
CA TYR A 330 -27.09 32.94 30.70
C TYR A 330 -27.44 34.15 29.85
N GLN A 331 -26.93 34.22 28.62
CA GLN A 331 -27.21 35.34 27.70
C GLN A 331 -28.67 35.34 27.23
N GLU A 332 -29.27 34.16 27.05
CA GLU A 332 -30.66 33.99 26.67
C GLU A 332 -31.65 34.14 27.85
N GLY A 333 -31.15 34.16 29.08
CA GLY A 333 -32.00 34.19 30.27
C GLY A 333 -32.60 32.83 30.68
N ALA A 334 -32.20 31.75 30.02
CA ALA A 334 -32.68 30.39 30.32
C ALA A 334 -32.25 29.89 31.72
N LEU A 335 -31.13 30.37 32.22
CA LEU A 335 -30.56 30.02 33.53
C LEU A 335 -30.73 31.13 34.61
N THR A 336 -31.34 32.24 34.24
CA THR A 336 -31.56 33.41 35.09
C THR A 336 -32.93 34.02 34.80
N THR A 337 -33.42 34.85 35.66
CA THR A 337 -34.72 35.53 35.45
C THR A 337 -34.68 36.57 34.33
N LYS A 338 -33.51 37.03 33.94
CA LYS A 338 -33.27 37.97 32.85
C LYS A 338 -32.00 37.63 32.12
N PRO A 339 -31.90 37.88 30.78
CA PRO A 339 -30.66 37.74 30.02
C PRO A 339 -29.51 38.54 30.65
N LEU A 340 -28.34 37.94 30.72
CA LEU A 340 -27.11 38.58 31.19
C LEU A 340 -26.32 39.17 30.02
N SER A 341 -25.62 40.27 30.29
CA SER A 341 -24.63 40.80 29.35
C SER A 341 -23.44 39.84 29.20
N ILE A 342 -22.66 39.95 28.12
CA ILE A 342 -21.46 39.16 27.92
C ILE A 342 -20.46 39.29 29.08
N PRO A 343 -20.13 40.52 29.58
CA PRO A 343 -19.27 40.69 30.73
C PRO A 343 -19.80 40.01 31.99
N ASP A 344 -21.11 40.17 32.29
CA ASP A 344 -21.74 39.56 33.47
C ASP A 344 -21.76 38.03 33.38
N THR A 345 -21.97 37.52 32.16
CA THR A 345 -21.91 36.06 31.90
C THR A 345 -20.51 35.50 32.15
N ARG A 346 -19.46 36.16 31.65
CA ARG A 346 -18.07 35.77 31.89
C ARG A 346 -17.74 35.76 33.40
N GLU A 347 -18.14 36.82 34.11
CA GLU A 347 -17.94 36.90 35.56
C GLU A 347 -18.69 35.77 36.29
N ARG A 348 -19.91 35.44 35.85
CA ARG A 348 -20.71 34.35 36.43
C ARG A 348 -20.04 32.98 36.23
N ILE A 349 -19.44 32.74 35.07
CA ILE A 349 -18.67 31.52 34.79
C ILE A 349 -17.43 31.47 35.68
N LYS A 350 -16.66 32.55 35.78
CA LYS A 350 -15.46 32.62 36.63
C LYS A 350 -15.78 32.28 38.08
N ARG A 351 -16.88 32.83 38.65
CA ARG A 351 -17.29 32.55 40.04
C ARG A 351 -17.66 31.09 40.29
N LYS A 352 -18.03 30.34 39.26
CA LYS A 352 -18.42 28.93 39.39
C LYS A 352 -17.30 27.97 39.00
N ARG A 353 -16.08 28.47 38.74
CA ARG A 353 -14.85 27.74 38.47
C ARG A 353 -14.54 26.80 39.66
N GLY A 354 -14.21 25.52 39.36
CA GLY A 354 -13.95 24.50 40.38
C GLY A 354 -15.18 23.98 41.13
N MET A 355 -16.35 24.56 40.89
CA MET A 355 -17.63 24.09 41.44
C MET A 355 -18.48 23.44 40.34
N ARG A 356 -19.03 24.26 39.45
CA ARG A 356 -19.86 23.82 38.36
C ARG A 356 -19.05 23.43 37.11
N TYR A 357 -17.92 24.09 36.90
CA TYR A 357 -17.10 23.99 35.72
C TYR A 357 -15.66 23.60 36.07
N ASP A 358 -15.05 22.84 35.15
CA ASP A 358 -13.62 22.50 35.19
C ASP A 358 -12.78 23.79 35.16
N PRO A 359 -11.87 23.98 36.12
CA PRO A 359 -11.02 25.16 36.20
C PRO A 359 -10.16 25.38 34.96
N LYS A 360 -9.58 24.30 34.40
CA LYS A 360 -8.71 24.35 33.22
C LYS A 360 -9.50 24.79 31.98
N LEU A 361 -10.70 24.22 31.81
CA LEU A 361 -11.57 24.55 30.69
C LEU A 361 -12.10 26.00 30.78
N VAL A 362 -12.39 26.50 31.96
CA VAL A 362 -12.81 27.92 32.15
C VAL A 362 -11.70 28.85 31.68
N ASP A 363 -10.44 28.58 32.04
CA ASP A 363 -9.31 29.43 31.68
C ASP A 363 -9.14 29.43 30.14
N LEU A 364 -9.10 28.28 29.48
CA LEU A 364 -9.03 28.15 28.01
C LEU A 364 -10.21 28.78 27.29
N PHE A 365 -11.41 28.63 27.83
CA PHE A 365 -12.63 29.19 27.28
C PHE A 365 -12.60 30.72 27.25
N LEU A 366 -12.14 31.35 28.34
CA LEU A 366 -12.03 32.80 28.43
C LEU A 366 -10.97 33.35 27.46
N GLU A 367 -9.82 32.63 27.29
CA GLU A 367 -8.83 32.99 26.29
C GLU A 367 -9.42 32.98 24.88
N ILE A 368 -10.22 31.95 24.52
CA ILE A 368 -10.91 31.91 23.21
C ILE A 368 -11.83 33.10 23.03
N LEU A 369 -12.59 33.45 24.06
CA LEU A 369 -13.50 34.58 23.98
C LEU A 369 -12.75 35.90 23.79
N ASP A 370 -11.62 36.10 24.50
CA ASP A 370 -10.79 37.31 24.38
C ASP A 370 -10.16 37.42 23.00
N LEU A 371 -9.69 36.28 22.42
CA LEU A 371 -9.19 36.23 21.05
C LEU A 371 -10.30 36.57 20.02
N ASN A 372 -11.50 36.01 20.20
CA ASN A 372 -12.63 36.30 19.30
C ASN A 372 -13.05 37.77 19.37
N ASP A 373 -13.03 38.39 20.56
CA ASP A 373 -13.33 39.81 20.72
C ASP A 373 -12.24 40.70 20.09
N SER A 374 -10.97 40.31 20.20
CA SER A 374 -9.86 41.01 19.57
C SER A 374 -9.99 40.99 18.04
N ILE A 375 -10.32 39.81 17.46
CA ILE A 375 -10.57 39.65 16.01
C ILE A 375 -11.75 40.51 15.56
N LYS A 376 -12.89 40.49 16.29
CA LYS A 376 -14.06 41.31 15.98
C LYS A 376 -13.75 42.79 16.05
N ASN A 377 -12.96 43.22 17.02
CA ASN A 377 -12.56 44.62 17.18
C ASN A 377 -11.60 45.05 16.04
N GLU A 378 -10.74 44.17 15.55
CA GLU A 378 -9.91 44.45 14.39
C GLU A 378 -10.75 44.50 13.09
N GLU A 379 -11.71 43.59 12.92
CA GLU A 379 -12.65 43.62 11.78
C GLU A 379 -13.53 44.87 11.80
N THR A 380 -13.94 45.36 12.97
CA THR A 380 -14.75 46.60 13.11
C THR A 380 -13.90 47.84 12.79
N LYS A 381 -12.60 47.82 12.95
CA LYS A 381 -11.66 48.89 12.57
C LYS A 381 -11.27 48.82 11.09
N ALA A 382 -11.54 47.71 10.39
CA ALA A 382 -11.32 47.64 8.96
C ALA A 382 -12.46 48.31 8.20
N GLN A 383 -12.11 49.25 7.32
CA GLN A 383 -13.07 49.96 6.48
C GLN A 383 -13.45 49.08 5.28
N GLU A 384 -14.77 48.93 5.05
CA GLU A 384 -15.24 48.32 3.81
C GLU A 384 -15.00 49.25 2.64
N VAL A 385 -14.26 48.79 1.66
CA VAL A 385 -13.98 49.54 0.42
C VAL A 385 -14.39 48.69 -0.78
N THR A 386 -15.05 49.35 -1.73
CA THR A 386 -15.37 48.73 -3.02
C THR A 386 -14.25 49.02 -4.00
N ILE A 387 -13.61 47.98 -4.49
CA ILE A 387 -12.49 48.10 -5.44
C ILE A 387 -12.75 47.30 -6.72
N LYS A 388 -12.03 47.60 -7.77
CA LYS A 388 -12.06 46.86 -9.04
C LYS A 388 -11.19 45.63 -8.91
N SER A 389 -11.42 44.64 -9.77
CA SER A 389 -10.61 43.43 -9.81
C SER A 389 -9.11 43.71 -10.04
N SER A 390 -8.79 44.78 -10.80
CA SER A 390 -7.42 45.22 -11.05
C SER A 390 -6.65 45.74 -9.84
N GLU A 391 -7.38 46.09 -8.75
CA GLU A 391 -6.83 46.63 -7.53
C GLU A 391 -6.68 45.57 -6.43
N LEU A 392 -7.09 44.32 -6.71
CA LEU A 392 -7.01 43.23 -5.77
C LEU A 392 -5.54 42.86 -5.50
N LYS A 393 -5.22 42.71 -4.23
CA LYS A 393 -3.91 42.19 -3.76
C LYS A 393 -4.11 40.89 -2.97
N PRO A 394 -3.11 40.00 -2.97
CA PRO A 394 -3.11 38.86 -2.04
C PRO A 394 -3.36 39.33 -0.60
N ASP A 395 -3.96 38.45 0.19
CA ASP A 395 -4.33 38.64 1.61
C ASP A 395 -5.49 39.62 1.88
N MET A 396 -6.08 40.21 0.86
CA MET A 396 -7.34 40.95 1.01
C MET A 396 -8.49 40.00 1.38
N LYS A 397 -9.33 40.39 2.33
CA LYS A 397 -10.50 39.63 2.79
C LYS A 397 -11.78 40.21 2.22
N LEU A 398 -12.62 39.37 1.61
CA LEU A 398 -13.95 39.82 1.12
C LEU A 398 -14.87 40.20 2.28
N SER A 399 -15.49 41.40 2.21
CA SER A 399 -16.48 41.86 3.16
C SER A 399 -17.89 41.36 2.87
N ARG A 400 -18.16 41.00 1.61
CA ARG A 400 -19.43 40.44 1.10
C ARG A 400 -19.16 39.26 0.18
N ASN A 401 -20.22 38.47 -0.11
CA ASN A 401 -20.16 37.51 -1.17
C ASN A 401 -19.82 38.19 -2.50
N LEU A 402 -18.97 37.59 -3.28
CA LEU A 402 -18.74 37.99 -4.68
C LEU A 402 -19.73 37.21 -5.55
N GLU A 403 -20.67 37.93 -6.15
CA GLU A 403 -21.76 37.37 -6.94
C GLU A 403 -21.67 37.91 -8.39
N ILE A 404 -22.11 37.11 -9.35
CA ILE A 404 -22.34 37.55 -10.74
C ILE A 404 -23.81 37.99 -10.91
N ALA A 405 -24.10 38.70 -12.04
CA ALA A 405 -25.40 39.32 -12.30
C ALA A 405 -26.63 38.40 -12.17
N ASN A 406 -26.44 37.09 -12.27
CA ASN A 406 -27.50 36.07 -12.10
C ASN A 406 -27.68 35.62 -10.64
N GLY A 407 -27.00 36.20 -9.67
CA GLY A 407 -27.10 35.82 -8.26
C GLY A 407 -26.29 34.60 -7.86
N VAL A 408 -25.42 34.07 -8.77
CA VAL A 408 -24.56 32.96 -8.43
C VAL A 408 -23.36 33.47 -7.63
N VAL A 409 -23.17 32.94 -6.42
CA VAL A 409 -22.05 33.26 -5.54
C VAL A 409 -20.79 32.58 -6.05
N LEU A 410 -19.77 33.38 -6.38
CA LEU A 410 -18.46 32.90 -6.80
C LEU A 410 -17.52 32.63 -5.64
N LEU A 411 -17.50 33.55 -4.68
CA LEU A 411 -16.71 33.47 -3.45
C LEU A 411 -17.52 33.98 -2.27
N ASN A 412 -17.39 33.34 -1.13
CA ASN A 412 -18.10 33.69 0.06
C ASN A 412 -17.48 34.88 0.80
N LYS A 413 -18.31 35.61 1.54
CA LYS A 413 -17.88 36.60 2.53
C LYS A 413 -16.84 35.98 3.47
N GLY A 414 -15.79 36.73 3.79
CA GLY A 414 -14.71 36.29 4.66
C GLY A 414 -13.56 35.52 3.96
N GLN A 415 -13.73 35.21 2.68
CA GLN A 415 -12.68 34.56 1.88
C GLN A 415 -11.45 35.46 1.74
N ILE A 416 -10.27 34.94 2.09
CA ILE A 416 -8.98 35.60 1.84
C ILE A 416 -8.55 35.31 0.41
N LEU A 417 -8.21 36.39 -0.32
CA LEU A 417 -7.81 36.30 -1.70
C LEU A 417 -6.32 35.94 -1.82
N ASN A 418 -6.03 34.88 -2.57
CA ASN A 418 -4.66 34.57 -2.96
C ASN A 418 -4.44 34.85 -4.45
N ALA A 419 -3.20 34.81 -4.91
CA ALA A 419 -2.83 35.10 -6.31
C ALA A 419 -3.58 34.21 -7.34
N LYS A 420 -3.98 32.98 -6.97
CA LYS A 420 -4.74 32.06 -7.83
C LYS A 420 -6.20 32.52 -7.97
N LEU A 421 -6.84 32.90 -6.87
CA LEU A 421 -8.21 33.41 -6.86
C LEU A 421 -8.32 34.74 -7.61
N ILE A 422 -7.38 35.65 -7.39
CA ILE A 422 -7.33 36.94 -8.10
C ILE A 422 -7.24 36.74 -9.62
N ARG A 423 -6.36 35.84 -10.08
CA ARG A 423 -6.28 35.47 -11.50
C ARG A 423 -7.57 34.87 -12.04
N ALA A 424 -8.25 34.04 -11.23
CA ALA A 424 -9.53 33.46 -11.60
C ALA A 424 -10.63 34.52 -11.76
N ILE A 425 -10.69 35.50 -10.85
CA ILE A 425 -11.64 36.63 -10.92
C ILE A 425 -11.37 37.45 -12.20
N HIS A 426 -10.13 37.83 -12.49
CA HIS A 426 -9.78 38.55 -13.70
C HIS A 426 -10.16 37.79 -14.98
N LYS A 427 -9.87 36.47 -15.03
CA LYS A 427 -10.23 35.65 -16.18
C LYS A 427 -11.76 35.61 -16.36
N MET A 428 -12.50 35.60 -15.28
CA MET A 428 -13.96 35.53 -15.28
C MET A 428 -14.57 36.85 -15.77
N GLU A 429 -14.07 38.01 -15.33
CA GLU A 429 -14.48 39.33 -15.83
C GLU A 429 -14.27 39.45 -17.37
N ILE A 430 -13.12 38.98 -17.86
CA ILE A 430 -12.80 38.97 -19.30
C ILE A 430 -13.79 38.07 -20.06
N THR A 431 -14.07 36.90 -19.51
CA THR A 431 -14.97 35.90 -20.15
C THR A 431 -16.42 36.38 -20.18
N MET A 432 -16.90 37.01 -19.10
CA MET A 432 -18.26 37.48 -18.96
C MET A 432 -18.47 38.88 -19.53
N LYS A 433 -17.41 39.60 -19.88
CA LYS A 433 -17.41 41.01 -20.32
C LYS A 433 -18.13 41.94 -19.32
N GLU A 434 -18.13 41.59 -18.07
CA GLU A 434 -18.79 42.31 -16.99
C GLU A 434 -17.76 42.72 -15.93
N LYS A 435 -17.80 44.00 -15.49
CA LYS A 435 -16.93 44.51 -14.41
C LYS A 435 -17.55 44.19 -13.09
N MET A 436 -16.79 43.55 -12.20
CA MET A 436 -17.26 43.23 -10.86
C MET A 436 -16.86 44.28 -9.85
N ASN A 437 -17.80 44.71 -9.02
CA ASN A 437 -17.54 45.54 -7.84
C ASN A 437 -17.26 44.62 -6.64
N ILE A 438 -16.00 44.62 -6.19
CA ILE A 438 -15.53 43.68 -5.17
C ILE A 438 -15.40 44.45 -3.84
N HIS A 439 -16.13 43.97 -2.86
CA HIS A 439 -16.13 44.57 -1.51
C HIS A 439 -15.08 43.86 -0.64
N VAL A 440 -14.09 44.61 -0.17
CA VAL A 440 -12.99 44.10 0.65
C VAL A 440 -12.86 44.89 1.94
N LEU A 441 -12.32 44.23 2.98
CA LEU A 441 -11.93 44.87 4.24
C LEU A 441 -10.48 45.35 4.12
N ILE A 442 -10.23 46.63 4.29
CA ILE A 442 -8.91 47.25 4.31
C ILE A 442 -8.60 47.74 5.71
N LYS A 443 -7.44 47.37 6.28
CA LYS A 443 -6.97 47.92 7.57
C LYS A 443 -6.58 49.40 7.39
N ASN A 444 -6.93 50.25 8.34
CA ASN A 444 -6.48 51.63 8.37
C ASN A 444 -4.94 51.70 8.40
N GLY A 445 -4.32 51.95 7.26
CA GLY A 445 -2.86 52.03 7.06
C GLY A 445 -2.33 51.41 5.77
N ASP A 446 -3.18 50.72 5.01
CA ASP A 446 -2.79 50.02 3.76
C ASP A 446 -3.30 50.73 2.46
N VAL A 447 -3.53 52.04 2.53
CA VAL A 447 -3.89 52.86 1.36
C VAL A 447 -2.64 53.47 0.72
#